data_f9512ffbc15b884a10db53a300f56a67
#
_entry.id   f9512ffbc15b884a10db53a300f56a67
#
_cell.length_a   1.000
_cell.length_b   1.000
_cell.length_c   1.000
_cell.angle_alpha   90.00
_cell.angle_beta   90.00
_cell.angle_gamma   90.00
#
_symmetry.space_group_name_H-M   'P 1'
#
loop_
_entity.id
_entity.type
_entity.pdbx_description
1 polymer ?
#
loop_
_entity_poly.entity_id
_entity_poly.type
_entity_poly.pdbx_seq_one_letter_code
_entity_poly.pdbx_strand_id
1 'polypeptide(L)'
;MWKEKKQEKSPNEYWKGKGFDSNEEFLIYRYLCGNLRNKNKVKEEKRFYKYKSWREHVESIIEDYDEETISEFLHFVELKRRQCDINIGMHTSIFIPLIVAITSSGLVGSALEAIKNQGTTTSVSESYNFDLLVIILCALILLIIIIIFTFSLVFILYNAIDPYIKSKNETSFWEDCLIIVKNKMKKDN
;
A
#
# COMPACT_ATOMS: atom_id res chain seq x y z
N MET A 1 -29.75 -8.41 -36.70
CA MET A 1 -28.70 -9.41 -36.55
C MET A 1 -27.62 -8.77 -35.70
N TRP A 2 -27.69 -8.93 -34.36
CA TRP A 2 -26.73 -8.37 -33.43
C TRP A 2 -25.49 -9.27 -33.44
N LYS A 3 -24.34 -8.73 -33.91
CA LYS A 3 -23.05 -9.43 -33.76
C LYS A 3 -22.72 -9.45 -32.27
N GLU A 4 -22.66 -10.62 -31.67
CA GLU A 4 -22.08 -10.81 -30.35
C GLU A 4 -20.69 -10.17 -30.35
N LYS A 5 -20.52 -9.11 -29.57
CA LYS A 5 -19.18 -8.58 -29.25
C LYS A 5 -18.46 -9.70 -28.53
N LYS A 6 -17.49 -10.35 -29.18
CA LYS A 6 -16.52 -11.20 -28.49
C LYS A 6 -15.98 -10.38 -27.29
N GLN A 7 -16.29 -10.86 -26.09
CA GLN A 7 -15.82 -10.24 -24.87
C GLN A 7 -14.30 -10.34 -24.88
N GLU A 8 -13.64 -9.22 -25.09
CA GLU A 8 -12.19 -9.13 -25.12
C GLU A 8 -11.67 -9.53 -23.74
N LYS A 9 -10.87 -10.60 -23.68
CA LYS A 9 -10.31 -11.10 -22.41
C LYS A 9 -9.45 -10.00 -21.78
N SER A 10 -9.55 -9.85 -20.47
CA SER A 10 -8.64 -8.93 -19.77
C SER A 10 -7.17 -9.33 -20.00
N PRO A 11 -6.22 -8.39 -20.02
CA PRO A 11 -4.81 -8.71 -20.20
C PRO A 11 -4.30 -9.80 -19.22
N ASN A 12 -4.77 -9.78 -17.98
CA ASN A 12 -4.41 -10.81 -17.00
C ASN A 12 -4.96 -12.20 -17.37
N GLU A 13 -6.18 -12.29 -17.93
CA GLU A 13 -6.75 -13.56 -18.38
C GLU A 13 -6.04 -14.10 -19.62
N TYR A 14 -5.57 -13.21 -20.51
CA TYR A 14 -4.76 -13.59 -21.66
C TYR A 14 -3.47 -14.28 -21.22
N TRP A 15 -2.70 -13.66 -20.33
CA TRP A 15 -1.43 -14.21 -19.86
C TRP A 15 -1.61 -15.45 -18.98
N LYS A 16 -2.70 -15.53 -18.21
CA LYS A 16 -3.07 -16.75 -17.50
C LYS A 16 -3.30 -17.92 -18.47
N GLY A 17 -3.93 -17.67 -19.61
CA GLY A 17 -4.11 -18.66 -20.67
C GLY A 17 -2.80 -19.11 -21.33
N LYS A 18 -1.74 -18.29 -21.25
CA LYS A 18 -0.38 -18.57 -21.71
C LYS A 18 0.52 -19.20 -20.61
N GLY A 19 -0.04 -19.50 -19.42
CA GLY A 19 0.68 -20.14 -18.31
C GLY A 19 1.16 -19.18 -17.22
N PHE A 20 1.09 -17.85 -17.42
CA PHE A 20 1.51 -16.88 -16.43
C PHE A 20 0.30 -16.24 -15.71
N ASP A 21 -0.07 -16.76 -14.54
CA ASP A 21 -1.07 -16.13 -13.67
C ASP A 21 -0.43 -15.08 -12.77
N SER A 22 -0.48 -13.82 -13.16
CA SER A 22 0.13 -12.70 -12.44
C SER A 22 -0.31 -12.59 -10.97
N ASN A 23 -1.55 -12.95 -10.65
CA ASN A 23 -2.05 -12.89 -9.27
C ASN A 23 -1.44 -14.02 -8.42
N GLU A 24 -1.35 -15.22 -8.98
CA GLU A 24 -0.76 -16.37 -8.31
C GLU A 24 0.74 -16.17 -8.12
N GLU A 25 1.45 -15.76 -9.17
CA GLU A 25 2.89 -15.49 -9.12
C GLU A 25 3.24 -14.38 -8.13
N PHE A 26 2.44 -13.33 -8.05
CA PHE A 26 2.62 -12.27 -7.05
C PHE A 26 2.38 -12.76 -5.61
N LEU A 27 1.42 -13.66 -5.39
CA LEU A 27 1.22 -14.27 -4.07
C LEU A 27 2.42 -15.12 -3.66
N ILE A 28 2.97 -15.91 -4.58
CA ILE A 28 4.19 -16.71 -4.37
C ILE A 28 5.37 -15.80 -4.05
N TYR A 29 5.56 -14.73 -4.82
CA TYR A 29 6.61 -13.74 -4.59
C TYR A 29 6.50 -13.09 -3.20
N ARG A 30 5.31 -12.67 -2.78
CA ARG A 30 5.08 -12.14 -1.44
C ARG A 30 5.35 -13.16 -0.33
N TYR A 31 5.09 -14.42 -0.58
CA TYR A 31 5.43 -15.50 0.35
C TYR A 31 6.94 -15.60 0.54
N LEU A 32 7.70 -15.57 -0.56
CA LEU A 32 9.16 -15.60 -0.55
C LEU A 32 9.78 -14.40 0.16
N CYS A 33 9.23 -13.20 -0.04
CA CYS A 33 9.68 -11.97 0.62
C CYS A 33 9.25 -11.87 2.09
N GLY A 34 8.54 -12.86 2.64
CA GLY A 34 8.05 -12.82 4.02
C GLY A 34 6.89 -11.84 4.27
N ASN A 35 6.36 -11.22 3.21
CA ASN A 35 5.34 -10.16 3.28
C ASN A 35 3.90 -10.69 3.21
N LEU A 36 3.71 -12.00 3.26
CA LEU A 36 2.38 -12.62 3.21
C LEU A 36 1.91 -12.97 4.62
N ARG A 37 0.91 -12.25 5.15
CA ARG A 37 0.33 -12.51 6.49
C ARG A 37 -0.28 -13.91 6.61
N ASN A 38 -0.95 -14.39 5.56
CA ASN A 38 -1.58 -15.71 5.55
C ASN A 38 -0.88 -16.63 4.54
N LYS A 39 0.02 -17.47 5.04
CA LYS A 39 0.81 -18.42 4.25
C LYS A 39 -0.05 -19.49 3.55
N ASN A 40 -1.25 -19.76 4.04
CA ASN A 40 -2.16 -20.76 3.45
C ASN A 40 -2.80 -20.31 2.13
N LYS A 41 -2.60 -19.04 1.74
CA LYS A 41 -3.04 -18.54 0.42
C LYS A 41 -2.21 -19.09 -0.74
N VAL A 42 -1.01 -19.58 -0.47
CA VAL A 42 -0.15 -20.23 -1.48
C VAL A 42 -0.28 -21.73 -1.30
N LYS A 43 -0.65 -22.43 -2.37
CA LYS A 43 -0.75 -23.90 -2.38
C LYS A 43 0.61 -24.50 -2.07
N GLU A 44 0.63 -25.60 -1.27
CA GLU A 44 1.88 -26.22 -0.84
C GLU A 44 2.80 -26.61 -1.99
N GLU A 45 2.24 -27.16 -3.03
CA GLU A 45 2.94 -27.58 -4.26
C GLU A 45 3.62 -26.42 -5.02
N LYS A 46 3.17 -25.17 -4.77
CA LYS A 46 3.68 -23.94 -5.40
C LYS A 46 4.49 -23.07 -4.42
N ARG A 47 4.87 -23.59 -3.27
CA ARG A 47 5.69 -22.89 -2.29
C ARG A 47 7.16 -23.05 -2.62
N PHE A 48 7.74 -22.07 -3.25
CA PHE A 48 9.19 -22.02 -3.42
C PHE A 48 9.84 -21.58 -2.11
N TYR A 49 10.94 -22.23 -1.73
CA TYR A 49 11.72 -21.87 -0.52
C TYR A 49 12.84 -20.88 -0.83
N LYS A 50 13.19 -20.71 -2.11
CA LYS A 50 14.26 -19.82 -2.57
C LYS A 50 13.81 -18.99 -3.75
N TYR A 51 14.22 -17.73 -3.76
CA TYR A 51 13.99 -16.82 -4.89
C TYR A 51 14.50 -17.40 -6.22
N LYS A 52 15.64 -18.08 -6.21
CA LYS A 52 16.21 -18.72 -7.40
C LYS A 52 15.23 -19.72 -8.02
N SER A 53 14.59 -20.56 -7.21
CA SER A 53 13.66 -21.57 -7.73
C SER A 53 12.39 -20.95 -8.30
N TRP A 54 11.90 -19.86 -7.72
CA TRP A 54 10.79 -19.10 -8.29
C TRP A 54 11.20 -18.44 -9.63
N ARG A 55 12.37 -17.87 -9.68
CA ARG A 55 12.91 -17.28 -10.92
C ARG A 55 13.02 -18.32 -12.04
N GLU A 56 13.57 -19.49 -11.75
CA GLU A 56 13.67 -20.61 -12.69
C GLU A 56 12.28 -21.07 -13.16
N HIS A 57 11.28 -21.06 -12.26
CA HIS A 57 9.90 -21.35 -12.63
C HIS A 57 9.33 -20.31 -13.60
N VAL A 58 9.50 -19.02 -13.34
CA VAL A 58 9.05 -17.96 -14.27
C VAL A 58 9.82 -18.04 -15.60
N GLU A 59 11.13 -18.31 -15.57
CA GLU A 59 11.94 -18.52 -16.78
C GLU A 59 11.38 -19.68 -17.59
N SER A 60 11.00 -20.81 -16.98
CA SER A 60 10.42 -21.96 -17.68
C SER A 60 9.07 -21.67 -18.34
N ILE A 61 8.23 -20.82 -17.73
CA ILE A 61 6.98 -20.39 -18.36
C ILE A 61 7.25 -19.58 -19.64
N ILE A 62 8.27 -18.74 -19.61
CA ILE A 62 8.61 -17.83 -20.72
C ILE A 62 9.38 -18.56 -21.80
N GLU A 63 10.04 -19.70 -21.50
CA GLU A 63 10.78 -20.51 -22.48
C GLU A 63 9.89 -21.00 -23.64
N ASP A 64 8.63 -21.26 -23.34
CA ASP A 64 7.65 -21.73 -24.34
C ASP A 64 7.09 -20.60 -25.22
N TYR A 65 7.47 -19.35 -24.99
CA TYR A 65 6.98 -18.20 -25.76
C TYR A 65 7.85 -17.96 -27.00
N ASP A 66 7.18 -17.72 -28.12
CA ASP A 66 7.84 -17.24 -29.33
C ASP A 66 8.27 -15.77 -29.18
N GLU A 67 9.09 -15.27 -30.09
CA GLU A 67 9.70 -13.94 -30.04
C GLU A 67 8.63 -12.82 -29.99
N GLU A 68 7.54 -12.97 -30.73
CA GLU A 68 6.44 -12.02 -30.74
C GLU A 68 5.73 -12.00 -29.36
N THR A 69 5.41 -13.17 -28.82
CA THR A 69 4.79 -13.32 -27.50
C THR A 69 5.70 -12.78 -26.38
N ILE A 70 7.01 -13.00 -26.45
CA ILE A 70 7.97 -12.44 -25.48
C ILE A 70 7.96 -10.90 -25.53
N SER A 71 7.93 -10.31 -26.73
CA SER A 71 7.85 -8.86 -26.91
C SER A 71 6.56 -8.27 -26.33
N GLU A 72 5.42 -8.91 -26.58
CA GLU A 72 4.13 -8.51 -25.98
C GLU A 72 4.14 -8.66 -24.47
N PHE A 73 4.71 -9.75 -23.96
CA PHE A 73 4.83 -9.97 -22.51
C PHE A 73 5.74 -8.92 -21.85
N LEU A 74 6.84 -8.56 -22.49
CA LEU A 74 7.70 -7.48 -22.03
C LEU A 74 6.91 -6.17 -21.88
N HIS A 75 6.16 -5.80 -22.91
CA HIS A 75 5.33 -4.61 -22.90
C HIS A 75 4.27 -4.64 -21.78
N PHE A 76 3.61 -5.79 -21.58
CA PHE A 76 2.66 -6.00 -20.48
C PHE A 76 3.31 -5.78 -19.12
N VAL A 77 4.48 -6.38 -18.87
CA VAL A 77 5.23 -6.25 -17.61
C VAL A 77 5.66 -4.78 -17.37
N GLU A 78 6.12 -4.08 -18.41
CA GLU A 78 6.49 -2.67 -18.33
C GLU A 78 5.28 -1.79 -17.99
N LEU A 79 4.13 -2.02 -18.59
CA LEU A 79 2.89 -1.30 -18.26
C LEU A 79 2.46 -1.52 -16.81
N LYS A 80 2.51 -2.78 -16.35
CA LYS A 80 2.19 -3.12 -14.95
C LYS A 80 3.12 -2.44 -13.97
N ARG A 81 4.42 -2.46 -14.22
CA ARG A 81 5.41 -1.76 -13.40
C ARG A 81 5.11 -0.26 -13.33
N ARG A 82 4.89 0.41 -14.49
CA ARG A 82 4.56 1.84 -14.53
C ARG A 82 3.28 2.16 -13.74
N GLN A 83 2.27 1.30 -13.82
CA GLN A 83 1.04 1.47 -13.05
C GLN A 83 1.28 1.42 -11.54
N CYS A 84 2.17 0.53 -11.08
CA CYS A 84 2.56 0.45 -9.67
C CYS A 84 3.34 1.70 -9.23
N ASP A 85 4.25 2.20 -10.05
CA ASP A 85 5.03 3.43 -9.76
C ASP A 85 4.10 4.66 -9.62
N ILE A 86 3.09 4.80 -10.49
CA ILE A 86 2.08 5.86 -10.40
C ILE A 86 1.29 5.73 -9.09
N ASN A 87 0.88 4.54 -8.71
CA ASN A 87 0.14 4.30 -7.47
C ASN A 87 0.97 4.69 -6.23
N ILE A 88 2.26 4.33 -6.20
CA ILE A 88 3.18 4.75 -5.13
C ILE A 88 3.31 6.27 -5.10
N GLY A 89 3.51 6.90 -6.26
CA GLY A 89 3.60 8.35 -6.40
C GLY A 89 2.37 9.07 -5.86
N MET A 90 1.17 8.60 -6.19
CA MET A 90 -0.08 9.15 -5.65
C MET A 90 -0.16 9.03 -4.13
N HIS A 91 0.17 7.86 -3.56
CA HIS A 91 0.16 7.66 -2.12
C HIS A 91 1.12 8.62 -1.41
N THR A 92 2.36 8.74 -1.88
CA THR A 92 3.36 9.63 -1.27
C THR A 92 2.98 11.11 -1.42
N SER A 93 2.41 11.51 -2.56
CA SER A 93 2.00 12.91 -2.82
C SER A 93 0.82 13.37 -1.96
N ILE A 94 -0.03 12.48 -1.51
CA ILE A 94 -1.19 12.82 -0.68
C ILE A 94 -0.86 12.68 0.81
N PHE A 95 -0.27 11.56 1.22
CA PHE A 95 -0.10 11.25 2.64
C PHE A 95 1.02 12.06 3.30
N ILE A 96 2.14 12.30 2.62
CA ILE A 96 3.25 13.08 3.21
C ILE A 96 2.81 14.53 3.49
N PRO A 97 2.21 15.29 2.55
CA PRO A 97 1.71 16.62 2.85
C PRO A 97 0.62 16.65 3.92
N LEU A 98 -0.25 15.64 3.96
CA LEU A 98 -1.29 15.54 4.98
C LEU A 98 -0.69 15.39 6.37
N ILE A 99 0.29 14.51 6.55
CA ILE A 99 0.99 14.31 7.83
C ILE A 99 1.71 15.61 8.23
N VAL A 100 2.41 16.26 7.29
CA VAL A 100 3.09 17.53 7.53
C VAL A 100 2.08 18.61 7.91
N ALA A 101 0.95 18.73 7.22
CA ALA A 101 -0.09 19.70 7.54
C ALA A 101 -0.68 19.50 8.93
N ILE A 102 -0.92 18.24 9.34
CA ILE A 102 -1.44 17.91 10.67
C ILE A 102 -0.42 18.24 11.76
N THR A 103 0.86 17.89 11.55
CA THR A 103 1.92 18.14 12.54
C THR A 103 2.30 19.62 12.63
N SER A 104 2.24 20.36 11.52
CA SER A 104 2.58 21.79 11.48
C SER A 104 1.40 22.73 11.81
N SER A 105 0.17 22.23 11.85
CA SER A 105 -1.04 23.08 12.02
C SER A 105 -1.13 23.76 13.40
N GLY A 106 -0.15 23.56 14.28
CA GLY A 106 -0.11 24.25 15.58
C GLY A 106 -1.30 23.93 16.51
N LEU A 107 -2.21 23.03 16.11
CA LEU A 107 -3.35 22.63 16.93
C LEU A 107 -2.93 22.12 18.31
N VAL A 108 -1.77 21.46 18.39
CA VAL A 108 -1.18 21.01 19.65
C VAL A 108 -0.61 22.20 20.44
N GLY A 109 0.02 23.15 19.74
CA GLY A 109 0.59 24.36 20.35
C GLY A 109 -0.50 25.30 20.90
N SER A 110 -1.54 25.56 20.10
CA SER A 110 -2.65 26.43 20.54
C SER A 110 -3.47 25.83 21.68
N ALA A 111 -3.65 24.51 21.70
CA ALA A 111 -4.30 23.83 22.84
C ALA A 111 -3.45 23.93 24.12
N LEU A 112 -2.15 23.79 24.03
CA LEU A 112 -1.22 23.93 25.16
C LEU A 112 -1.15 25.39 25.65
N GLU A 113 -1.16 26.39 24.77
CA GLU A 113 -1.22 27.81 25.14
C GLU A 113 -2.57 28.17 25.80
N ALA A 114 -3.69 27.66 25.29
CA ALA A 114 -5.00 27.85 25.89
C ALA A 114 -5.05 27.31 27.33
N ILE A 115 -4.47 26.15 27.59
CA ILE A 115 -4.37 25.57 28.94
C ILE A 115 -3.45 26.41 29.84
N LYS A 116 -2.34 26.90 29.31
CA LYS A 116 -1.37 27.70 30.06
C LYS A 116 -1.91 29.08 30.43
N ASN A 117 -2.69 29.71 29.55
CA ASN A 117 -3.28 31.03 29.77
C ASN A 117 -4.50 31.01 30.72
N GLN A 118 -5.20 29.88 30.88
CA GLN A 118 -6.27 29.73 31.87
C GLN A 118 -5.71 29.67 33.33
N GLY A 119 -4.44 29.33 33.51
CA GLY A 119 -3.82 29.25 34.84
C GLY A 119 -3.44 30.59 35.50
N THR A 120 -3.60 31.74 34.82
CA THR A 120 -3.10 33.05 35.27
C THR A 120 -4.15 34.09 35.61
N THR A 121 -5.44 33.80 35.51
CA THR A 121 -6.50 34.75 35.93
C THR A 121 -7.25 34.23 37.14
N THR A 122 -6.60 34.32 38.28
CA THR A 122 -7.26 34.17 39.59
C THR A 122 -7.51 35.53 40.22
N SER A 123 -8.68 36.14 39.97
CA SER A 123 -9.25 37.08 40.91
C SER A 123 -10.28 36.33 41.75
N VAL A 124 -10.05 36.35 43.02
CA VAL A 124 -10.72 35.66 44.11
C VAL A 124 -12.15 36.19 44.31
N SER A 125 -13.21 35.37 44.13
CA SER A 125 -14.49 35.55 44.82
C SER A 125 -15.31 34.25 44.84
N GLU A 126 -16.06 34.08 45.86
CA GLU A 126 -16.72 32.95 46.52
C GLU A 126 -17.68 32.03 45.73
N SER A 127 -17.39 31.65 44.48
CA SER A 127 -18.15 30.61 43.76
C SER A 127 -17.27 29.42 43.34
N TYR A 128 -16.34 29.05 44.21
CA TYR A 128 -15.22 28.10 43.88
C TYR A 128 -15.68 26.72 43.38
N ASN A 129 -16.83 26.22 43.80
CA ASN A 129 -17.22 24.84 43.49
C ASN A 129 -17.83 24.69 42.09
N PHE A 130 -18.48 25.70 41.58
CA PHE A 130 -19.13 25.63 40.26
C PHE A 130 -18.09 25.84 39.15
N ASP A 131 -17.21 26.81 39.32
CA ASP A 131 -16.13 27.09 38.32
C ASP A 131 -15.14 25.95 38.23
N LEU A 132 -14.80 25.31 39.33
CA LEU A 132 -13.93 24.14 39.36
C LEU A 132 -14.56 22.95 38.62
N LEU A 133 -15.87 22.72 38.76
CA LEU A 133 -16.61 21.66 38.09
C LEU A 133 -16.65 21.90 36.60
N VAL A 134 -16.85 23.13 36.14
CA VAL A 134 -16.81 23.51 34.72
C VAL A 134 -15.44 23.31 34.13
N ILE A 135 -14.38 23.70 34.81
CA ILE A 135 -13.00 23.50 34.36
C ILE A 135 -12.68 22.00 34.20
N ILE A 136 -13.07 21.17 35.17
CA ILE A 136 -12.87 19.72 35.11
C ILE A 136 -13.65 19.13 33.93
N LEU A 137 -14.88 19.55 33.71
CA LEU A 137 -15.71 19.07 32.60
C LEU A 137 -15.08 19.45 31.24
N CYS A 138 -14.65 20.69 31.09
CA CYS A 138 -13.93 21.14 29.88
C CYS A 138 -12.64 20.36 29.65
N ALA A 139 -11.87 20.07 30.68
CA ALA A 139 -10.66 19.27 30.57
C ALA A 139 -10.95 17.82 30.15
N LEU A 140 -12.02 17.22 30.67
CA LEU A 140 -12.47 15.88 30.27
C LEU A 140 -12.91 15.84 28.80
N ILE A 141 -13.66 16.84 28.35
CA ILE A 141 -14.10 16.96 26.95
C ILE A 141 -12.87 17.09 26.02
N LEU A 142 -11.92 17.94 26.36
CA LEU A 142 -10.66 18.09 25.62
C LEU A 142 -9.89 16.79 25.54
N LEU A 143 -9.77 16.06 26.63
CA LEU A 143 -9.10 14.78 26.69
C LEU A 143 -9.78 13.75 25.78
N ILE A 144 -11.11 13.69 25.79
CA ILE A 144 -11.88 12.81 24.89
C ILE A 144 -11.61 13.17 23.42
N ILE A 145 -11.62 14.46 23.08
CA ILE A 145 -11.34 14.92 21.70
C ILE A 145 -9.93 14.50 21.25
N ILE A 146 -8.91 14.65 22.12
CA ILE A 146 -7.56 14.24 21.84
C ILE A 146 -7.48 12.73 21.61
N ILE A 147 -8.16 11.93 22.43
CA ILE A 147 -8.20 10.47 22.26
C ILE A 147 -8.85 10.10 20.92
N ILE A 148 -10.00 10.65 20.59
CA ILE A 148 -10.69 10.37 19.32
C ILE A 148 -9.80 10.77 18.14
N PHE A 149 -9.13 11.92 18.21
CA PHE A 149 -8.25 12.40 17.16
C PHE A 149 -7.02 11.48 16.97
N THR A 150 -6.38 11.05 18.06
CA THR A 150 -5.25 10.11 17.99
C THR A 150 -5.64 8.75 17.43
N PHE A 151 -6.79 8.19 17.85
CA PHE A 151 -7.31 6.95 17.29
C PHE A 151 -7.62 7.07 15.79
N SER A 152 -8.24 8.18 15.38
CA SER A 152 -8.55 8.47 13.98
C SER A 152 -7.26 8.55 13.15
N LEU A 153 -6.23 9.20 13.65
CA LEU A 153 -4.94 9.35 12.96
C LEU A 153 -4.23 8.00 12.84
N VAL A 154 -4.19 7.20 13.90
CA VAL A 154 -3.64 5.84 13.86
C VAL A 154 -4.40 4.95 12.86
N PHE A 155 -5.73 5.05 12.84
CA PHE A 155 -6.56 4.30 11.90
C PHE A 155 -6.28 4.69 10.44
N ILE A 156 -6.15 5.98 10.15
CA ILE A 156 -5.80 6.49 8.81
C ILE A 156 -4.41 5.99 8.40
N LEU A 157 -3.42 6.10 9.27
CA LEU A 157 -2.06 5.62 9.01
C LEU A 157 -2.02 4.12 8.76
N TYR A 158 -2.73 3.34 9.57
CA TYR A 158 -2.81 1.89 9.41
C TYR A 158 -3.39 1.50 8.05
N ASN A 159 -4.50 2.15 7.63
CA ASN A 159 -5.12 1.89 6.34
C ASN A 159 -4.30 2.40 5.14
N ALA A 160 -3.43 3.38 5.34
CA ALA A 160 -2.55 3.90 4.29
C ALA A 160 -1.28 3.04 4.09
N ILE A 161 -0.76 2.45 5.17
CA ILE A 161 0.49 1.66 5.14
C ILE A 161 0.31 0.35 4.36
N ASP A 162 -0.80 -0.36 4.54
CA ASP A 162 -1.03 -1.66 3.90
C ASP A 162 -1.06 -1.58 2.35
N PRO A 163 -1.79 -0.65 1.70
CA PRO A 163 -1.75 -0.48 0.26
C PRO A 163 -0.40 0.02 -0.25
N TYR A 164 0.31 0.86 0.52
CA TYR A 164 1.66 1.31 0.17
C TYR A 164 2.66 0.15 0.14
N ILE A 165 2.69 -0.68 1.19
CA ILE A 165 3.55 -1.86 1.24
C ILE A 165 3.21 -2.85 0.12
N LYS A 166 1.91 -3.05 -0.15
CA LYS A 166 1.45 -3.90 -1.24
C LYS A 166 1.94 -3.40 -2.58
N SER A 167 1.78 -2.10 -2.86
CA SER A 167 2.21 -1.49 -4.11
C SER A 167 3.73 -1.55 -4.30
N LYS A 168 4.51 -1.31 -3.23
CA LYS A 168 5.96 -1.45 -3.25
C LYS A 168 6.41 -2.88 -3.57
N ASN A 169 5.78 -3.88 -2.95
CA ASN A 169 6.08 -5.29 -3.24
C ASN A 169 5.69 -5.67 -4.68
N GLU A 170 4.61 -5.10 -5.19
CA GLU A 170 4.15 -5.31 -6.56
C GLU A 170 5.12 -4.69 -7.58
N THR A 171 5.65 -3.51 -7.30
CA THR A 171 6.71 -2.90 -8.13
C THR A 171 7.95 -3.80 -8.18
N SER A 172 8.44 -4.27 -7.03
CA SER A 172 9.60 -5.16 -7.00
C SER A 172 9.36 -6.48 -7.75
N PHE A 173 8.16 -7.05 -7.64
CA PHE A 173 7.76 -8.23 -8.40
C PHE A 173 7.83 -7.99 -9.91
N TRP A 174 7.28 -6.88 -10.39
CA TRP A 174 7.30 -6.57 -11.82
C TRP A 174 8.70 -6.20 -12.32
N GLU A 175 9.53 -5.60 -11.47
CA GLU A 175 10.95 -5.37 -11.80
C GLU A 175 11.72 -6.68 -11.98
N ASP A 176 11.51 -7.64 -11.09
CA ASP A 176 12.13 -8.96 -11.21
C ASP A 176 11.64 -9.71 -12.45
N CYS A 177 10.34 -9.68 -12.74
CA CYS A 177 9.79 -10.23 -14.00
C CYS A 177 10.43 -9.56 -15.23
N LEU A 178 10.59 -8.24 -15.20
CA LEU A 178 11.21 -7.48 -16.29
C LEU A 178 12.67 -7.91 -16.54
N ILE A 179 13.43 -8.11 -15.46
CA ILE A 179 14.81 -8.59 -15.54
C ILE A 179 14.87 -10.00 -16.17
N ILE A 180 13.95 -10.88 -15.76
CA ILE A 180 13.87 -12.25 -16.29
C ILE A 180 13.62 -12.22 -17.80
N VAL A 181 12.60 -11.48 -18.25
CA VAL A 181 12.24 -11.36 -19.67
C VAL A 181 13.40 -10.77 -20.49
N LYS A 182 14.02 -9.67 -20.02
CA LYS A 182 15.15 -9.04 -20.72
C LYS A 182 16.37 -9.95 -20.82
N ASN A 183 16.63 -10.75 -19.78
CA ASN A 183 17.72 -11.72 -19.82
C ASN A 183 17.46 -12.84 -20.82
N LYS A 184 16.20 -13.29 -20.98
CA LYS A 184 15.82 -14.28 -22.00
C LYS A 184 16.07 -13.73 -23.39
N MET A 185 15.54 -12.54 -23.71
CA MET A 185 15.73 -11.89 -25.00
C MET A 185 17.20 -11.68 -25.39
N LYS A 186 18.09 -11.47 -24.38
CA LYS A 186 19.54 -11.34 -24.63
C LYS A 186 20.23 -12.66 -24.92
N LYS A 187 19.70 -13.79 -24.47
CA LYS A 187 20.27 -15.10 -24.74
C LYS A 187 19.91 -15.60 -26.14
N ASP A 188 18.78 -15.17 -26.67
CA ASP A 188 18.24 -15.60 -27.95
C ASP A 188 18.78 -14.74 -29.14
N ASN A 189 19.43 -13.58 -28.83
CA ASN A 189 20.18 -12.74 -29.75
C ASN A 189 21.68 -13.00 -29.67
#